data_21f895938da339910b7cd964184741a4
#
_entry.id   21f895938da339910b7cd964184741a4
#
_cell.length_a   1.000
_cell.length_b   1.000
_cell.length_c   1.000
_cell.angle_alpha   90.00
_cell.angle_beta   90.00
_cell.angle_gamma   90.00
#
_symmetry.space_group_name_H-M   'P 1'
#
loop_
_entity.id
_entity.type
_entity.pdbx_description
1 polymer ?
#
loop_
_entity_poly.entity_id
_entity_poly.type
_entity_poly.pdbx_seq_one_letter_code
_entity_poly.pdbx_strand_id
1 'polypeptide(L)'
;MFTGISLAVLGAALSAILAGIGSAAGVQTAGRAAAGVVSEKPELFGKVFLLQALPGTQGIYGFLAAILLLGRVGLIGGGAAE
;
A
#
# COMPACT_ATOMS: atom_id res chain seq x y z
N MET A 1 28.59 -3.61 -0.77
CA MET A 1 28.76 -2.86 0.48
C MET A 1 27.53 -2.00 0.75
N PHE A 2 27.07 -2.00 1.97
CA PHE A 2 25.89 -1.23 2.34
C PHE A 2 26.27 0.18 2.73
N THR A 3 25.63 1.14 2.09
CA THR A 3 25.75 2.53 2.43
C THR A 3 24.38 3.02 2.93
N GLY A 4 24.32 4.28 3.34
CA GLY A 4 23.03 4.87 3.72
C GLY A 4 22.02 4.81 2.58
N ILE A 5 22.48 5.05 1.35
CA ILE A 5 21.60 4.99 0.19
C ILE A 5 21.09 3.57 -0.03
N SER A 6 21.99 2.58 0.09
CA SER A 6 21.59 1.18 -0.09
C SER A 6 20.53 0.77 0.92
N LEU A 7 20.71 1.17 2.16
CA LEU A 7 19.74 0.84 3.21
C LEU A 7 18.41 1.53 2.97
N ALA A 8 18.44 2.78 2.49
CA ALA A 8 17.22 3.50 2.20
C ALA A 8 16.44 2.86 1.05
N VAL A 9 17.17 2.40 0.02
CA VAL A 9 16.52 1.72 -1.10
C VAL A 9 15.88 0.42 -0.63
N LEU A 10 16.59 -0.32 0.23
CA LEU A 10 16.04 -1.54 0.78
C LEU A 10 14.78 -1.25 1.60
N GLY A 11 14.82 -0.20 2.42
CA GLY A 11 13.65 0.20 3.20
C GLY A 11 12.48 0.58 2.31
N ALA A 12 12.74 1.31 1.24
CA ALA A 12 11.69 1.71 0.30
C ALA A 12 11.08 0.48 -0.37
N ALA A 13 11.91 -0.46 -0.79
CA ALA A 13 11.43 -1.67 -1.43
C ALA A 13 10.59 -2.49 -0.47
N LEU A 14 11.04 -2.66 0.77
CA LEU A 14 10.29 -3.40 1.76
C LEU A 14 8.98 -2.73 2.08
N SER A 15 8.98 -1.40 2.19
CA SER A 15 7.76 -0.66 2.45
C SER A 15 6.71 -0.90 1.36
N ALA A 16 7.12 -0.79 0.11
CA ALA A 16 6.20 -0.99 -1.01
C ALA A 16 5.74 -2.44 -1.10
N ILE A 17 6.66 -3.39 -0.92
CA ILE A 17 6.34 -4.80 -1.05
C ILE A 17 5.39 -5.25 0.06
N LEU A 18 5.71 -4.93 1.31
CA LEU A 18 4.90 -5.37 2.42
C LEU A 18 3.52 -4.72 2.39
N ALA A 19 3.46 -3.42 2.07
CA ALA A 19 2.19 -2.75 1.96
C ALA A 19 1.37 -3.31 0.80
N GLY A 20 2.03 -3.63 -0.31
CA GLY A 20 1.35 -4.19 -1.47
C GLY A 20 0.79 -5.57 -1.18
N ILE A 21 1.58 -6.42 -0.54
CA ILE A 21 1.12 -7.76 -0.18
C ILE A 21 -0.05 -7.67 0.79
N GLY A 22 0.07 -6.82 1.81
CA GLY A 22 -1.01 -6.63 2.77
C GLY A 22 -2.26 -6.09 2.14
N SER A 23 -2.11 -5.13 1.24
CA SER A 23 -3.24 -4.56 0.52
C SER A 23 -3.92 -5.61 -0.35
N ALA A 24 -3.14 -6.40 -1.09
CA ALA A 24 -3.71 -7.43 -1.96
C ALA A 24 -4.46 -8.47 -1.15
N ALA A 25 -3.86 -8.94 -0.05
CA ALA A 25 -4.52 -9.92 0.80
C ALA A 25 -5.76 -9.34 1.44
N GLY A 26 -5.69 -8.07 1.89
CA GLY A 26 -6.82 -7.41 2.51
C GLY A 26 -7.97 -7.18 1.55
N VAL A 27 -7.67 -6.73 0.33
CA VAL A 27 -8.69 -6.52 -0.69
C VAL A 27 -9.36 -7.84 -1.04
N GLN A 28 -8.57 -8.92 -1.17
CA GLN A 28 -9.12 -10.21 -1.48
C GLN A 28 -10.04 -10.70 -0.37
N THR A 29 -9.60 -10.61 0.87
CA THR A 29 -10.37 -11.06 2.02
C THR A 29 -11.65 -10.24 2.16
N ALA A 30 -11.53 -8.93 2.09
CA ALA A 30 -12.68 -8.03 2.20
C ALA A 30 -13.63 -8.24 1.03
N GLY A 31 -13.09 -8.48 -0.16
CA GLY A 31 -13.92 -8.71 -1.34
C GLY A 31 -14.76 -9.94 -1.23
N ARG A 32 -14.21 -11.02 -0.70
CA ARG A 32 -14.97 -12.25 -0.51
C ARG A 32 -16.09 -12.06 0.51
N ALA A 33 -15.80 -11.38 1.61
CA ALA A 33 -16.81 -11.08 2.61
C ALA A 33 -17.87 -10.15 2.04
N ALA A 34 -17.45 -9.14 1.27
CA ALA A 34 -18.35 -8.18 0.66
C ALA A 34 -19.30 -8.87 -0.32
N ALA A 35 -18.78 -9.80 -1.11
CA ALA A 35 -19.60 -10.52 -2.07
C ALA A 35 -20.71 -11.29 -1.36
N GLY A 36 -20.39 -11.91 -0.22
CA GLY A 36 -21.38 -12.62 0.55
C GLY A 36 -22.47 -11.72 1.08
N VAL A 37 -22.10 -10.56 1.61
CA VAL A 37 -23.07 -9.63 2.14
C VAL A 37 -23.95 -9.06 1.05
N VAL A 38 -23.36 -8.64 -0.07
CA VAL A 38 -24.11 -8.03 -1.16
C VAL A 38 -25.06 -9.01 -1.81
N SER A 39 -24.68 -10.29 -1.86
CA SER A 39 -25.57 -11.29 -2.44
C SER A 39 -26.84 -11.48 -1.62
N GLU A 40 -26.75 -11.28 -0.30
CA GLU A 40 -27.92 -11.40 0.56
C GLU A 40 -28.67 -10.08 0.72
N LYS A 41 -27.92 -8.99 0.79
CA LYS A 41 -28.49 -7.67 0.99
C LYS A 41 -27.87 -6.67 0.01
N PRO A 42 -28.37 -6.67 -1.23
CA PRO A 42 -27.78 -5.78 -2.25
C PRO A 42 -27.82 -4.30 -1.89
N GLU A 43 -28.74 -3.91 -1.02
CA GLU A 43 -28.86 -2.50 -0.62
C GLU A 43 -27.66 -2.02 0.20
N LEU A 44 -26.81 -2.94 0.68
CA LEU A 44 -25.63 -2.57 1.44
C LEU A 44 -24.40 -2.36 0.57
N PHE A 45 -24.56 -2.43 -0.75
CA PHE A 45 -23.41 -2.36 -1.67
C PHE A 45 -22.53 -1.15 -1.43
N GLY A 46 -23.12 0.03 -1.26
CA GLY A 46 -22.35 1.26 -1.06
C GLY A 46 -21.51 1.23 0.19
N LYS A 47 -22.09 0.78 1.29
CA LYS A 47 -21.37 0.71 2.56
C LYS A 47 -20.23 -0.31 2.50
N VAL A 48 -20.51 -1.47 1.91
CA VAL A 48 -19.50 -2.52 1.81
C VAL A 48 -18.38 -2.10 0.88
N PHE A 49 -18.71 -1.38 -0.19
CA PHE A 49 -17.71 -0.88 -1.11
C PHE A 49 -16.73 0.05 -0.41
N LEU A 50 -17.23 0.94 0.45
CA LEU A 50 -16.36 1.84 1.21
C LEU A 50 -15.43 1.05 2.14
N LEU A 51 -15.95 0.03 2.80
CA LEU A 51 -15.12 -0.77 3.69
C LEU A 51 -14.05 -1.52 2.93
N GLN A 52 -14.36 -1.99 1.72
CA GLN A 52 -13.39 -2.70 0.92
C GLN A 52 -12.29 -1.78 0.40
N ALA A 53 -12.57 -0.49 0.28
CA ALA A 53 -11.57 0.45 -0.19
C ALA A 53 -10.44 0.67 0.81
N LEU A 54 -10.67 0.39 2.09
CA LEU A 54 -9.66 0.65 3.12
C LEU A 54 -8.36 -0.11 2.91
N PRO A 55 -8.36 -1.43 2.66
CA PRO A 55 -7.09 -2.11 2.41
C PRO A 55 -6.40 -1.65 1.14
N GLY A 56 -7.16 -1.22 0.13
CA GLY A 56 -6.56 -0.65 -1.06
C GLY A 56 -5.83 0.65 -0.76
N THR A 57 -6.47 1.51 0.03
CA THR A 57 -5.86 2.77 0.44
C THR A 57 -4.61 2.54 1.27
N GLN A 58 -4.60 1.52 2.09
CA GLN A 58 -3.43 1.18 2.90
C GLN A 58 -2.22 0.86 2.02
N GLY A 59 -2.44 0.20 0.89
CA GLY A 59 -1.35 -0.09 -0.04
C GLY A 59 -0.74 1.19 -0.61
N ILE A 60 -1.57 2.20 -0.85
CA ILE A 60 -1.09 3.49 -1.34
C ILE A 60 -0.20 4.16 -0.31
N TYR A 61 -0.52 4.06 0.97
CA TYR A 61 0.31 4.65 2.02
C TYR A 61 1.72 4.06 2.02
N GLY A 62 1.84 2.74 1.87
CA GLY A 62 3.15 2.12 1.80
C GLY A 62 3.94 2.54 0.57
N PHE A 63 3.24 2.69 -0.56
CA PHE A 63 3.87 3.15 -1.78
C PHE A 63 4.38 4.59 -1.63
N LEU A 64 3.60 5.45 -0.98
CA LEU A 64 4.02 6.83 -0.72
C LEU A 64 5.24 6.86 0.19
N ALA A 65 5.29 6.00 1.19
CA ALA A 65 6.45 5.93 2.06
C ALA A 65 7.71 5.57 1.26
N ALA A 66 7.58 4.64 0.32
CA ALA A 66 8.69 4.26 -0.53
C ALA A 66 9.18 5.44 -1.37
N ILE A 67 8.24 6.18 -1.96
CA ILE A 67 8.59 7.35 -2.78
C ILE A 67 9.28 8.41 -1.93
N LEU A 68 8.79 8.65 -0.72
CA LEU A 68 9.40 9.66 0.15
C LEU A 68 10.81 9.26 0.53
N LEU A 69 11.05 7.98 0.82
CA LEU A 69 12.40 7.53 1.14
C LEU A 69 13.34 7.71 -0.03
N LEU A 70 12.90 7.36 -1.23
CA LEU A 70 13.73 7.51 -2.42
C LEU A 70 14.00 8.99 -2.71
N GLY A 71 13.02 9.84 -2.46
CA GLY A 71 13.22 11.27 -2.63
C GLY A 71 14.23 11.85 -1.65
N ARG A 72 14.19 11.36 -0.41
CA ARG A 72 15.10 11.83 0.63
C ARG A 72 16.56 11.54 0.30
N VAL A 73 16.83 10.41 -0.34
CA VAL A 73 18.21 10.07 -0.68
C VAL A 73 18.62 10.59 -2.05
N GLY A 74 17.77 11.36 -2.71
CA GLY A 74 18.12 11.99 -3.96
C GLY A 74 18.05 11.11 -5.19
N LEU A 75 17.47 9.92 -5.09
CA LEU A 75 17.36 9.03 -6.24
C LEU A 75 16.24 9.45 -7.18
N ILE A 76 15.25 10.14 -6.65
CA ILE A 76 14.21 10.75 -7.46
C ILE A 76 13.97 12.14 -6.90
N GLY A 77 13.57 13.07 -7.73
CA GLY A 77 13.26 14.40 -7.28
C GLY A 77 14.44 15.30 -6.95
N GLY A 78 15.66 14.81 -7.11
CA GLY A 78 16.84 15.65 -6.97
C GLY A 78 17.17 16.10 -5.57
N GLY A 79 16.69 15.41 -4.55
CA GLY A 79 17.02 15.76 -3.19
C GLY A 79 18.46 15.44 -2.85
N ALA A 80 18.94 15.94 -1.73
CA ALA A 80 20.30 15.69 -1.31
C ALA A 80 20.46 14.24 -0.88
N ALA A 81 21.45 13.57 -1.43
CA ALA A 81 21.76 12.18 -1.08
C ALA A 81 22.79 12.19 0.02
N GLU A 82 22.45 11.75 1.16
CA GLU A 82 23.38 11.78 2.31
C GLU A 82 23.61 10.39 2.86
#